data_26a7e518a4e71620b128bc7726320e9e
#
_entry.id   26a7e518a4e71620b128bc7726320e9e
#
_cell.length_a   1.000
_cell.length_b   1.000
_cell.length_c   1.000
_cell.angle_alpha   90.00
_cell.angle_beta   90.00
_cell.angle_gamma   90.00
#
_symmetry.space_group_name_H-M   'P 1'
#
loop_
_entity.id
_entity.type
_entity.pdbx_description
1 polymer ?
#
loop_
_entity_poly.entity_id
_entity_poly.type
_entity_poly.pdbx_seq_one_letter_code
_entity_poly.pdbx_strand_id
1 'polypeptide(L)'
;MKRNTITRLCSLAAAAVLAVSCIALTGCGSSASSAASSTASTAASAAAAGDNSCGEGVTWTLADGTLTISGTGRMTNFTSDSPAPWADQADQITNVEVEGTVTSIGAVAFKGCTNLTTVNIADGVEYLEAGAFNGCTALTDITIPESVGYIKTGAFKDCSALTSVTIRDDCRLDMNVFPTTVEVNHSEG
;
A
#
# COMPACT_ATOMS: atom_id res chain seq x y z
N MET A 1 -18.70 -16.96 -40.17
CA MET A 1 -17.54 -17.81 -39.91
C MET A 1 -16.26 -17.06 -40.26
N LYS A 2 -15.54 -16.50 -39.30
CA LYS A 2 -14.12 -16.12 -39.41
C LYS A 2 -13.52 -16.21 -38.01
N ARG A 3 -12.66 -17.21 -37.82
CA ARG A 3 -11.91 -17.47 -36.60
C ARG A 3 -10.63 -16.63 -36.65
N ASN A 4 -10.41 -15.73 -35.70
CA ASN A 4 -9.10 -15.10 -35.53
C ASN A 4 -8.35 -15.79 -34.40
N THR A 5 -7.34 -16.51 -34.84
CA THR A 5 -6.33 -17.15 -34.00
C THR A 5 -5.29 -16.09 -33.63
N ILE A 6 -5.19 -15.74 -32.36
CA ILE A 6 -4.13 -14.87 -31.84
C ILE A 6 -3.03 -15.75 -31.28
N THR A 7 -1.92 -15.77 -32.01
CA THR A 7 -0.67 -16.44 -31.68
C THR A 7 0.01 -15.79 -30.50
N ARG A 8 0.22 -16.58 -29.44
CA ARG A 8 1.05 -16.19 -28.30
C ARG A 8 2.52 -16.35 -28.67
N LEU A 9 3.28 -15.25 -28.70
CA LEU A 9 4.74 -15.30 -28.71
C LEU A 9 5.24 -15.40 -27.26
N CYS A 10 5.78 -16.55 -26.91
CA CYS A 10 6.65 -16.72 -25.76
C CYS A 10 8.04 -16.17 -26.12
N SER A 11 8.52 -15.18 -25.39
CA SER A 11 9.91 -14.75 -25.44
C SER A 11 10.64 -15.30 -24.22
N LEU A 12 11.50 -16.30 -24.45
CA LEU A 12 12.48 -16.75 -23.47
C LEU A 12 13.67 -15.78 -23.53
N ALA A 13 14.03 -15.19 -22.40
CA ALA A 13 15.32 -14.53 -22.24
C ALA A 13 16.17 -15.30 -21.21
N ALA A 14 17.35 -15.64 -21.64
CA ALA A 14 18.29 -16.54 -21.01
C ALA A 14 18.98 -15.93 -19.77
N ALA A 15 19.23 -16.79 -18.77
CA ALA A 15 20.04 -16.52 -17.60
C ALA A 15 21.55 -16.47 -17.98
N ALA A 16 22.24 -15.43 -17.53
CA ALA A 16 23.70 -15.40 -17.50
C ALA A 16 24.15 -15.48 -16.05
N VAL A 17 24.75 -16.62 -15.71
CA VAL A 17 25.43 -16.87 -14.43
C VAL A 17 26.86 -16.32 -14.54
N LEU A 18 27.24 -15.39 -13.70
CA LEU A 18 28.64 -15.02 -13.47
C LEU A 18 29.03 -15.40 -12.05
N ALA A 19 29.82 -16.45 -11.96
CA ALA A 19 30.53 -16.85 -10.76
C ALA A 19 31.74 -15.92 -10.54
N VAL A 20 31.88 -15.33 -9.37
CA VAL A 20 33.11 -14.66 -8.91
C VAL A 20 33.60 -15.34 -7.65
N SER A 21 34.85 -15.73 -7.78
CA SER A 21 35.73 -16.54 -6.94
C SER A 21 36.03 -15.93 -5.57
N CYS A 22 36.02 -16.80 -4.55
CA CYS A 22 36.51 -16.52 -3.20
C CYS A 22 38.03 -16.29 -3.16
N ILE A 23 38.46 -15.26 -2.44
CA ILE A 23 39.83 -15.18 -1.90
C ILE A 23 39.73 -15.13 -0.38
N ALA A 24 40.23 -16.17 0.26
CA ALA A 24 40.40 -16.27 1.71
C ALA A 24 41.65 -15.50 2.15
N LEU A 25 41.53 -14.69 3.18
CA LEU A 25 42.67 -14.26 4.01
C LEU A 25 42.34 -14.49 5.48
N THR A 26 43.15 -15.37 6.06
CA THR A 26 43.20 -15.69 7.48
C THR A 26 43.80 -14.53 8.30
N GLY A 27 43.18 -14.21 9.41
CA GLY A 27 43.73 -13.30 10.44
C GLY A 27 43.01 -13.48 11.77
N CYS A 28 43.68 -14.09 12.71
CA CYS A 28 43.25 -14.41 14.07
C CYS A 28 43.16 -13.15 14.96
N GLY A 29 42.17 -13.09 15.86
CA GLY A 29 42.17 -12.09 16.94
C GLY A 29 40.84 -12.13 17.73
N SER A 30 40.92 -12.71 18.93
CA SER A 30 39.83 -12.93 19.88
C SER A 30 39.12 -11.64 20.40
N SER A 31 37.82 -11.68 20.62
CA SER A 31 37.11 -11.58 21.90
C SER A 31 35.66 -11.23 21.74
N ALA A 32 34.82 -12.13 22.15
CA ALA A 32 33.46 -12.11 22.72
C ALA A 32 32.64 -10.81 22.72
N SER A 33 31.42 -10.84 22.18
CA SER A 33 30.17 -10.93 22.94
C SER A 33 28.95 -10.60 22.07
N SER A 34 27.92 -11.43 22.22
CA SER A 34 26.46 -11.22 21.99
C SER A 34 25.92 -11.06 20.57
N ALA A 35 25.42 -12.16 20.12
CA ALA A 35 24.17 -12.45 19.38
C ALA A 35 23.21 -11.31 19.09
N ALA A 36 22.95 -11.11 17.82
CA ALA A 36 21.60 -10.91 17.28
C ALA A 36 21.61 -11.39 15.82
N SER A 37 20.86 -12.43 15.58
CA SER A 37 20.60 -13.02 14.29
C SER A 37 19.73 -12.07 13.48
N SER A 38 20.24 -11.52 12.40
CA SER A 38 19.42 -10.93 11.35
C SER A 38 19.67 -11.71 10.07
N THR A 39 18.70 -12.52 9.71
CA THR A 39 18.64 -13.15 8.40
C THR A 39 18.38 -12.10 7.34
N ALA A 40 19.38 -11.82 6.55
CA ALA A 40 19.25 -11.01 5.35
C ALA A 40 18.40 -11.73 4.31
N SER A 41 17.32 -11.12 3.88
CA SER A 41 16.66 -11.44 2.63
C SER A 41 17.01 -10.37 1.61
N THR A 42 17.76 -10.79 0.60
CA THR A 42 18.13 -9.99 -0.55
C THR A 42 16.99 -9.95 -1.54
N ALA A 43 16.50 -8.77 -1.88
CA ALA A 43 15.93 -8.52 -3.20
C ALA A 43 16.11 -7.04 -3.53
N ALA A 44 16.74 -6.82 -4.66
CA ALA A 44 17.14 -5.53 -5.16
C ALA A 44 15.97 -4.71 -5.72
N SER A 45 15.93 -3.45 -5.38
CA SER A 45 15.92 -2.36 -6.35
C SER A 45 16.13 -1.05 -5.60
N ALA A 46 17.08 -0.27 -6.05
CA ALA A 46 17.55 0.92 -5.42
C ALA A 46 16.51 2.03 -5.44
N ALA A 47 16.03 2.38 -4.29
CA ALA A 47 15.64 3.73 -3.92
C ALA A 47 15.96 3.87 -2.44
N ALA A 48 16.68 4.93 -2.06
CA ALA A 48 17.08 5.37 -0.73
C ALA A 48 16.87 4.36 0.41
N ALA A 49 17.95 3.96 1.10
CA ALA A 49 17.94 3.09 2.26
C ALA A 49 17.19 3.76 3.44
N GLY A 50 15.87 3.74 3.37
CA GLY A 50 14.93 3.96 4.45
C GLY A 50 14.30 2.62 4.80
N ASP A 51 14.01 2.41 6.05
CA ASP A 51 13.19 1.31 6.49
C ASP A 51 11.82 1.39 5.76
N ASN A 52 11.55 0.42 4.87
CA ASN A 52 10.29 0.35 4.14
C ASN A 52 9.11 -0.12 5.03
N SER A 53 9.27 -0.07 6.32
CA SER A 53 8.24 -0.40 7.30
C SER A 53 7.21 0.73 7.41
N CYS A 54 5.94 0.37 7.40
CA CYS A 54 4.83 1.29 7.67
C CYS A 54 3.85 0.70 8.69
N GLY A 55 4.29 -0.27 9.46
CA GLY A 55 3.57 -0.96 10.52
C GLY A 55 4.32 -2.18 11.01
N GLU A 56 3.88 -2.80 12.09
CA GLU A 56 4.46 -4.04 12.55
C GLU A 56 4.13 -5.17 11.56
N GLY A 57 5.16 -5.62 10.82
CA GLY A 57 4.99 -6.61 9.75
C GLY A 57 4.38 -6.07 8.45
N VAL A 58 4.20 -4.76 8.33
CA VAL A 58 3.68 -4.11 7.12
C VAL A 58 4.78 -3.29 6.48
N THR A 59 4.96 -3.45 5.17
CA THR A 59 5.97 -2.78 4.36
C THR A 59 5.35 -2.10 3.16
N TRP A 60 6.10 -1.16 2.56
CA TRP A 60 5.65 -0.45 1.38
C TRP A 60 6.72 -0.41 0.28
N THR A 61 6.28 -0.28 -0.95
CA THR A 61 7.12 0.02 -2.12
C THR A 61 6.41 1.00 -3.03
N LEU A 62 7.17 1.89 -3.66
CA LEU A 62 6.64 2.81 -4.68
C LEU A 62 7.39 2.60 -5.98
N ALA A 63 6.67 2.24 -7.03
CA ALA A 63 7.21 2.03 -8.37
C ALA A 63 6.19 2.51 -9.41
N ASP A 64 6.63 3.24 -10.40
CA ASP A 64 5.81 3.70 -11.54
C ASP A 64 4.47 4.33 -11.13
N GLY A 65 4.47 5.10 -10.03
CA GLY A 65 3.28 5.75 -9.48
C GLY A 65 2.35 4.83 -8.70
N THR A 66 2.68 3.55 -8.57
CA THR A 66 1.94 2.58 -7.75
C THR A 66 2.60 2.40 -6.40
N LEU A 67 1.88 2.74 -5.34
CA LEU A 67 2.28 2.47 -3.97
C LEU A 67 1.66 1.15 -3.53
N THR A 68 2.49 0.15 -3.32
CA THR A 68 2.06 -1.17 -2.83
C THR A 68 2.35 -1.28 -1.34
N ILE A 69 1.33 -1.62 -0.57
CA ILE A 69 1.40 -1.93 0.86
C ILE A 69 1.22 -3.42 1.01
N SER A 70 2.16 -4.10 1.63
CA SER A 70 2.14 -5.56 1.76
C SER A 70 2.57 -6.02 3.16
N GLY A 71 2.26 -7.26 3.48
CA GLY A 71 2.62 -7.86 4.76
C GLY A 71 1.42 -8.26 5.61
N THR A 72 1.60 -8.27 6.92
CA THR A 72 0.62 -8.82 7.87
C THR A 72 0.43 -7.87 9.03
N GLY A 73 -0.81 -7.59 9.41
CA GLY A 73 -1.14 -6.80 10.58
C GLY A 73 -1.62 -5.38 10.29
N ARG A 74 -1.38 -4.46 11.20
CA ARG A 74 -1.92 -3.09 11.12
C ARG A 74 -0.89 -2.12 10.57
N MET A 75 -1.34 -1.25 9.67
CA MET A 75 -0.55 -0.09 9.29
C MET A 75 -0.45 0.90 10.47
N THR A 76 0.68 1.58 10.59
CA THR A 76 0.88 2.64 11.57
C THR A 76 -0.10 3.79 11.35
N ASN A 77 -0.59 4.37 12.43
CA ASN A 77 -1.31 5.64 12.39
C ASN A 77 -0.30 6.78 12.31
N PHE A 78 -0.32 7.48 11.20
CA PHE A 78 0.55 8.65 10.99
C PHE A 78 -0.08 9.92 11.55
N THR A 79 0.70 10.98 11.64
CA THR A 79 0.28 12.30 12.11
C THR A 79 0.98 13.39 11.30
N SER A 80 0.63 14.65 11.51
CA SER A 80 1.35 15.76 10.88
C SER A 80 2.81 15.85 11.32
N ASP A 81 3.12 15.43 12.54
CA ASP A 81 4.48 15.46 13.11
C ASP A 81 5.28 14.19 12.76
N SER A 82 4.59 13.12 12.42
CA SER A 82 5.16 11.85 11.97
C SER A 82 4.40 11.37 10.73
N PRO A 83 4.70 11.95 9.56
CA PRO A 83 4.00 11.63 8.32
C PRO A 83 4.32 10.23 7.83
N ALA A 84 3.53 9.74 6.87
CA ALA A 84 3.80 8.49 6.19
C ALA A 84 5.16 8.55 5.46
N PRO A 85 5.89 7.43 5.37
CA PRO A 85 7.23 7.41 4.73
C PRO A 85 7.24 7.87 3.27
N TRP A 86 6.11 7.83 2.59
CA TRP A 86 5.92 8.28 1.20
C TRP A 86 5.34 9.69 1.09
N ALA A 87 5.16 10.42 2.20
CA ALA A 87 4.49 11.72 2.18
C ALA A 87 5.16 12.76 1.26
N ASP A 88 6.50 12.73 1.17
CA ASP A 88 7.27 13.60 0.28
C ASP A 88 7.12 13.23 -1.21
N GLN A 89 6.52 12.09 -1.50
CA GLN A 89 6.27 11.55 -2.85
C GLN A 89 4.76 11.43 -3.13
N ALA A 90 3.92 12.06 -2.32
CA ALA A 90 2.46 11.96 -2.42
C ALA A 90 1.90 12.39 -3.79
N ASP A 91 2.57 13.33 -4.46
CA ASP A 91 2.24 13.82 -5.79
C ASP A 91 2.60 12.82 -6.92
N GLN A 92 3.45 11.84 -6.65
CA GLN A 92 3.81 10.78 -7.60
C GLN A 92 2.87 9.58 -7.52
N ILE A 93 2.08 9.47 -6.46
CA ILE A 93 1.21 8.32 -6.22
C ILE A 93 -0.09 8.49 -7.02
N THR A 94 -0.28 7.63 -8.01
CA THR A 94 -1.48 7.55 -8.84
C THR A 94 -2.35 6.35 -8.50
N ASN A 95 -1.74 5.27 -8.01
CA ASN A 95 -2.41 4.04 -7.62
C ASN A 95 -1.95 3.60 -6.23
N VAL A 96 -2.86 3.02 -5.46
CA VAL A 96 -2.56 2.35 -4.19
C VAL A 96 -3.06 0.92 -4.27
N GLU A 97 -2.19 -0.02 -3.93
CA GLU A 97 -2.51 -1.43 -3.81
C GLU A 97 -2.22 -1.88 -2.38
N VAL A 98 -3.25 -2.35 -1.68
CA VAL A 98 -3.11 -2.94 -0.34
C VAL A 98 -3.28 -4.44 -0.49
N GLU A 99 -2.22 -5.18 -0.23
CA GLU A 99 -2.14 -6.62 -0.44
C GLU A 99 -1.99 -7.40 0.87
N GLY A 100 -2.13 -8.72 0.74
CA GLY A 100 -1.84 -9.65 1.83
C GLY A 100 -2.90 -9.63 2.93
N THR A 101 -2.43 -9.70 4.18
CA THR A 101 -3.26 -9.74 5.37
C THR A 101 -3.11 -8.47 6.22
N VAL A 102 -3.03 -7.33 5.54
CA VAL A 102 -3.10 -6.03 6.19
C VAL A 102 -4.52 -5.82 6.71
N THR A 103 -4.66 -5.52 8.00
CA THR A 103 -5.96 -5.44 8.68
C THR A 103 -6.46 -4.01 8.87
N SER A 104 -5.62 -3.00 8.70
CA SER A 104 -6.07 -1.60 8.77
C SER A 104 -5.24 -0.69 7.88
N ILE A 105 -5.90 0.29 7.27
CA ILE A 105 -5.24 1.44 6.65
C ILE A 105 -5.08 2.51 7.73
N GLY A 106 -3.84 2.94 7.96
CA GLY A 106 -3.48 3.87 9.04
C GLY A 106 -4.07 5.27 8.89
N ALA A 107 -4.15 5.98 10.00
CA ALA A 107 -4.61 7.37 9.98
C ALA A 107 -3.69 8.22 9.11
N VAL A 108 -4.29 9.12 8.34
CA VAL A 108 -3.67 10.06 7.39
C VAL A 108 -2.62 9.44 6.45
N ALA A 109 -2.69 8.13 6.23
CA ALA A 109 -1.69 7.38 5.45
C ALA A 109 -1.53 7.90 4.02
N PHE A 110 -2.62 8.22 3.34
CA PHE A 110 -2.64 8.74 1.97
C PHE A 110 -3.14 10.19 1.89
N LYS A 111 -3.01 10.92 3.01
CA LYS A 111 -3.43 12.32 3.04
C LYS A 111 -2.66 13.15 2.02
N GLY A 112 -3.41 13.85 1.16
CA GLY A 112 -2.83 14.76 0.18
C GLY A 112 -2.23 14.07 -1.05
N CYS A 113 -2.50 12.78 -1.29
CA CYS A 113 -2.21 12.12 -2.56
C CYS A 113 -3.15 12.65 -3.64
N THR A 114 -2.86 13.88 -4.12
CA THR A 114 -3.78 14.63 -5.00
C THR A 114 -3.93 14.02 -6.40
N ASN A 115 -2.99 13.19 -6.82
CA ASN A 115 -2.99 12.49 -8.11
C ASN A 115 -3.48 11.03 -8.00
N LEU A 116 -3.89 10.60 -6.82
CA LEU A 116 -4.40 9.25 -6.60
C LEU A 116 -5.76 9.08 -7.28
N THR A 117 -5.80 8.17 -8.26
CA THR A 117 -7.01 7.86 -9.04
C THR A 117 -7.60 6.49 -8.73
N THR A 118 -6.76 5.53 -8.35
CA THR A 118 -7.16 4.14 -8.15
C THR A 118 -6.70 3.63 -6.80
N VAL A 119 -7.60 2.97 -6.08
CA VAL A 119 -7.29 2.31 -4.80
C VAL A 119 -7.86 0.91 -4.81
N ASN A 120 -6.98 -0.08 -4.65
CA ASN A 120 -7.33 -1.49 -4.49
C ASN A 120 -7.06 -1.91 -3.04
N ILE A 121 -8.09 -2.28 -2.33
CA ILE A 121 -8.03 -2.70 -0.93
C ILE A 121 -8.31 -4.20 -0.87
N ALA A 122 -7.39 -4.98 -0.27
CA ALA A 122 -7.56 -6.42 -0.10
C ALA A 122 -8.67 -6.77 0.91
N ASP A 123 -9.27 -7.95 0.74
CA ASP A 123 -10.33 -8.50 1.60
C ASP A 123 -9.87 -8.87 3.03
N GLY A 124 -8.80 -8.34 3.51
CA GLY A 124 -8.32 -8.51 4.89
C GLY A 124 -8.44 -7.24 5.71
N VAL A 125 -8.69 -6.11 5.07
CA VAL A 125 -8.77 -4.81 5.73
C VAL A 125 -10.12 -4.68 6.44
N GLU A 126 -10.07 -4.46 7.76
CA GLU A 126 -11.23 -4.31 8.62
C GLU A 126 -11.54 -2.85 8.99
N TYR A 127 -10.48 -1.99 8.97
CA TYR A 127 -10.57 -0.61 9.45
C TYR A 127 -9.93 0.37 8.46
N LEU A 128 -10.65 1.44 8.14
CA LEU A 128 -10.08 2.67 7.57
C LEU A 128 -9.98 3.71 8.67
N GLU A 129 -8.77 4.09 9.03
CA GLU A 129 -8.50 5.02 10.11
C GLU A 129 -8.79 6.48 9.71
N ALA A 130 -8.79 7.38 10.70
CA ALA A 130 -9.20 8.77 10.50
C ALA A 130 -8.35 9.47 9.43
N GLY A 131 -9.02 10.12 8.46
CA GLY A 131 -8.37 10.88 7.41
C GLY A 131 -7.48 10.07 6.47
N ALA A 132 -7.64 8.75 6.38
CA ALA A 132 -6.77 7.86 5.62
C ALA A 132 -6.53 8.33 4.18
N PHE A 133 -7.56 8.80 3.50
CA PHE A 133 -7.53 9.33 2.12
C PHE A 133 -7.93 10.81 2.05
N ASN A 134 -7.72 11.56 3.13
CA ASN A 134 -8.09 12.97 3.16
C ASN A 134 -7.35 13.78 2.08
N GLY A 135 -8.09 14.50 1.23
CA GLY A 135 -7.52 15.36 0.19
C GLY A 135 -7.01 14.62 -1.04
N CYS A 136 -7.46 13.37 -1.28
CA CYS A 136 -7.23 12.67 -2.55
C CYS A 136 -8.16 13.22 -3.63
N THR A 137 -7.79 14.36 -4.20
CA THR A 137 -8.68 15.17 -5.05
C THR A 137 -8.94 14.59 -6.43
N ALA A 138 -8.12 13.64 -6.90
CA ALA A 138 -8.31 12.96 -8.19
C ALA A 138 -9.06 11.63 -8.08
N LEU A 139 -9.36 11.16 -6.86
CA LEU A 139 -10.08 9.90 -6.65
C LEU A 139 -11.56 10.08 -7.00
N THR A 140 -12.04 9.38 -8.05
CA THR A 140 -13.40 9.52 -8.58
C THR A 140 -14.38 8.52 -8.00
N ASP A 141 -13.92 7.32 -7.74
CA ASP A 141 -14.70 6.23 -7.19
C ASP A 141 -13.80 5.29 -6.36
N ILE A 142 -14.40 4.54 -5.46
CA ILE A 142 -13.72 3.51 -4.69
C ILE A 142 -14.70 2.41 -4.29
N THR A 143 -14.25 1.17 -4.40
CA THR A 143 -14.95 0.01 -3.84
C THR A 143 -14.29 -0.37 -2.52
N ILE A 144 -15.05 -0.33 -1.46
CA ILE A 144 -14.62 -0.76 -0.14
C ILE A 144 -14.99 -2.25 0.00
N PRO A 145 -14.01 -3.15 0.28
CA PRO A 145 -14.29 -4.57 0.43
C PRO A 145 -15.23 -4.85 1.61
N GLU A 146 -15.95 -5.96 1.52
CA GLU A 146 -16.92 -6.38 2.56
C GLU A 146 -16.28 -6.67 3.92
N SER A 147 -14.97 -6.91 3.96
CA SER A 147 -14.20 -7.05 5.19
C SER A 147 -14.16 -5.78 6.04
N VAL A 148 -14.31 -4.60 5.40
CA VAL A 148 -14.24 -3.32 6.12
C VAL A 148 -15.52 -3.10 6.93
N GLY A 149 -15.40 -3.25 8.24
CA GLY A 149 -16.49 -3.05 9.19
C GLY A 149 -16.58 -1.65 9.77
N TYR A 150 -15.53 -0.84 9.65
CA TYR A 150 -15.52 0.50 10.24
C TYR A 150 -14.67 1.51 9.47
N ILE A 151 -15.28 2.65 9.13
CA ILE A 151 -14.61 3.78 8.47
C ILE A 151 -14.70 4.99 9.42
N LYS A 152 -13.53 5.48 9.83
CA LYS A 152 -13.43 6.56 10.83
C LYS A 152 -13.56 7.94 10.22
N THR A 153 -13.70 8.91 11.10
CA THR A 153 -13.93 10.33 10.81
C THR A 153 -13.04 10.85 9.68
N GLY A 154 -13.67 11.45 8.67
CA GLY A 154 -12.98 12.17 7.61
C GLY A 154 -12.10 11.32 6.72
N ALA A 155 -12.28 9.99 6.67
CA ALA A 155 -11.43 9.09 5.90
C ALA A 155 -11.29 9.54 4.43
N PHE A 156 -12.37 10.04 3.82
CA PHE A 156 -12.40 10.57 2.46
C PHE A 156 -12.74 12.07 2.41
N LYS A 157 -12.48 12.79 3.51
CA LYS A 157 -12.72 14.23 3.54
C LYS A 157 -11.88 14.92 2.44
N ASP A 158 -12.45 15.96 1.82
CA ASP A 158 -11.80 16.76 0.78
C ASP A 158 -11.41 15.97 -0.50
N CYS A 159 -11.99 14.78 -0.71
CA CYS A 159 -11.92 14.05 -1.99
C CYS A 159 -12.90 14.67 -2.98
N SER A 160 -12.53 15.78 -3.62
CA SER A 160 -13.45 16.62 -4.39
C SER A 160 -13.95 15.99 -5.71
N ALA A 161 -13.21 15.02 -6.26
CA ALA A 161 -13.65 14.29 -7.46
C ALA A 161 -14.48 13.05 -7.14
N LEU A 162 -14.55 12.65 -5.85
CA LEU A 162 -15.26 11.44 -5.46
C LEU A 162 -16.76 11.62 -5.64
N THR A 163 -17.34 10.78 -6.50
CA THR A 163 -18.76 10.81 -6.85
C THR A 163 -19.53 9.63 -6.31
N SER A 164 -18.89 8.46 -6.23
CA SER A 164 -19.53 7.24 -5.73
C SER A 164 -18.60 6.41 -4.85
N VAL A 165 -19.19 5.74 -3.89
CA VAL A 165 -18.52 4.77 -3.03
C VAL A 165 -19.44 3.57 -2.83
N THR A 166 -18.91 2.37 -2.95
CA THR A 166 -19.64 1.15 -2.62
C THR A 166 -19.13 0.58 -1.30
N ILE A 167 -20.03 0.35 -0.36
CA ILE A 167 -19.75 -0.23 0.97
C ILE A 167 -20.76 -1.32 1.30
N ARG A 168 -20.44 -2.16 2.29
CA ARG A 168 -21.42 -3.14 2.84
C ARG A 168 -22.47 -2.44 3.70
N ASP A 169 -23.66 -3.03 3.81
CA ASP A 169 -24.81 -2.45 4.52
C ASP A 169 -24.56 -2.19 6.01
N ASP A 170 -23.80 -3.05 6.68
CA ASP A 170 -23.51 -2.96 8.10
C ASP A 170 -22.17 -2.29 8.42
N CYS A 171 -21.53 -1.65 7.43
CA CYS A 171 -20.32 -0.88 7.66
C CYS A 171 -20.61 0.32 8.57
N ARG A 172 -19.89 0.39 9.67
CA ARG A 172 -20.02 1.51 10.61
C ARG A 172 -19.25 2.73 10.10
N LEU A 173 -19.97 3.84 10.01
CA LEU A 173 -19.39 5.11 9.58
C LEU A 173 -19.37 6.11 10.75
N ASP A 174 -18.25 6.80 10.92
CA ASP A 174 -18.17 7.97 11.79
C ASP A 174 -18.73 9.22 11.08
N MET A 175 -18.59 10.35 11.73
CA MET A 175 -19.03 11.64 11.17
C MET A 175 -18.07 12.11 10.05
N ASN A 176 -18.65 12.73 9.02
CA ASN A 176 -17.91 13.39 7.93
C ASN A 176 -16.92 12.45 7.22
N VAL A 177 -17.28 11.18 7.05
CA VAL A 177 -16.45 10.20 6.34
C VAL A 177 -16.25 10.59 4.89
N PHE A 178 -17.34 10.95 4.20
CA PHE A 178 -17.36 11.33 2.79
C PHE A 178 -17.73 12.80 2.58
N PRO A 179 -17.34 13.40 1.44
CA PRO A 179 -17.94 14.65 0.99
C PRO A 179 -19.46 14.54 0.86
N THR A 180 -20.17 15.65 1.05
CA THR A 180 -21.65 15.66 1.00
C THR A 180 -22.24 15.39 -0.39
N THR A 181 -21.41 15.39 -1.42
CA THR A 181 -21.79 15.16 -2.83
C THR A 181 -21.68 13.70 -3.27
N VAL A 182 -21.16 12.83 -2.40
CA VAL A 182 -20.86 11.43 -2.73
C VAL A 182 -22.13 10.59 -2.63
N GLU A 183 -22.38 9.79 -3.66
CA GLU A 183 -23.39 8.74 -3.66
C GLU A 183 -22.83 7.49 -2.98
N VAL A 184 -23.44 7.09 -1.88
CA VAL A 184 -23.05 5.88 -1.15
C VAL A 184 -23.95 4.73 -1.60
N ASN A 185 -23.35 3.76 -2.28
CA ASN A 185 -24.00 2.54 -2.72
C ASN A 185 -23.74 1.43 -1.71
N HIS A 186 -24.73 0.59 -1.51
CA HIS A 186 -24.61 -0.56 -0.62
C HIS A 186 -24.51 -1.84 -1.45
N SER A 187 -23.51 -2.69 -1.13
CA SER A 187 -23.44 -4.03 -1.70
C SER A 187 -24.39 -4.94 -0.94
N GLU A 188 -25.34 -5.55 -1.66
CA GLU A 188 -26.13 -6.65 -1.10
C GLU A 188 -25.19 -7.86 -0.92
N GLY A 189 -25.02 -8.32 0.34
CA GLY A 189 -24.22 -9.48 0.70
C GLY A 189 -24.87 -10.82 0.34
#